data_fe4a7f515f132833bbb0fb1f91bf8d9b
#
_entry.id   fe4a7f515f132833bbb0fb1f91bf8d9b
#
_cell.length_a   1.000
_cell.length_b   1.000
_cell.length_c   1.000
_cell.angle_alpha   90.00
_cell.angle_beta   90.00
_cell.angle_gamma   90.00
#
_symmetry.space_group_name_H-M   'P 1'
#
loop_
_entity.id
_entity.type
_entity.pdbx_description
1 polymer ?
#
loop_
_entity_poly.entity_id
_entity_poly.type
_entity_poly.pdbx_seq_one_letter_code
_entity_poly.pdbx_strand_id
1 'polypeptide(L)'
;VGASAAGARAYTATSGQGLALMHEMLHWAVGARLPIVLTNVSRAMAPGWSIWSDQSDILSQRDVGWMMLFAETVQEAQDFILWLYRVAEQVYLPGMVGMDAFILSHTAEPLIVHDQDAVDAYLPPFEPLYDLDPAEPRAYGGLVNRDHYYELRYKMYESMNRAAGLLVAAGEEFGDVLGCRYGPVEEYLLDDAEYVIVSAGAMTSNVRQAVKDWRDRGVKVGLLRMIAFRPFPVDAVRRLLAGRRKVAVLDRNMSAGHSGIFAAEIRAALSGQPDAPPVFGYVVGIGGRDVRVETAGDVLDDLMIRDEPELALFVGVKGLEIGPMRGDSTIHRPEPLEVAQ
;
A
#
# COMPACT_ATOMS: atom_id res chain seq x y z
N VAL A 1 -3.71 -11.09 -19.40
CA VAL A 1 -5.13 -11.48 -19.49
C VAL A 1 -5.28 -12.80 -20.24
N GLY A 2 -4.83 -12.89 -21.52
CA GLY A 2 -5.01 -14.09 -22.32
C GLY A 2 -4.41 -15.37 -21.73
N ALA A 3 -3.17 -15.32 -21.22
CA ALA A 3 -2.51 -16.47 -20.59
C ALA A 3 -3.30 -16.95 -19.34
N SER A 4 -3.75 -16.03 -18.49
CA SER A 4 -4.55 -16.38 -17.31
C SER A 4 -5.92 -16.94 -17.67
N ALA A 5 -6.55 -16.42 -18.73
CA ALA A 5 -7.82 -16.96 -19.24
C ALA A 5 -7.66 -18.38 -19.84
N ALA A 6 -6.46 -18.73 -20.31
CA ALA A 6 -6.11 -20.07 -20.76
C ALA A 6 -5.63 -21.01 -19.62
N GLY A 7 -5.84 -20.65 -18.38
CA GLY A 7 -5.53 -21.48 -17.21
C GLY A 7 -4.10 -21.36 -16.67
N ALA A 8 -3.24 -20.51 -17.24
CA ALA A 8 -1.87 -20.36 -16.77
C ALA A 8 -1.77 -19.33 -15.62
N ARG A 9 -0.89 -19.59 -14.65
CA ARG A 9 -0.41 -18.53 -13.75
C ARG A 9 0.27 -17.45 -14.57
N ALA A 10 -0.24 -16.22 -14.51
CA ALA A 10 0.25 -15.11 -15.30
C ALA A 10 0.85 -14.02 -14.40
N TYR A 11 2.10 -13.67 -14.67
CA TYR A 11 2.82 -12.57 -14.02
C TYR A 11 3.20 -11.50 -15.01
N THR A 12 3.21 -10.25 -14.56
CA THR A 12 3.75 -9.11 -15.31
C THR A 12 4.36 -8.08 -14.39
N ALA A 13 5.19 -7.20 -14.92
CA ALA A 13 5.75 -6.07 -14.19
C ALA A 13 5.65 -4.81 -15.03
N THR A 14 5.45 -3.67 -14.36
CA THR A 14 5.35 -2.35 -14.99
C THR A 14 5.80 -1.25 -14.04
N SER A 15 5.69 0.00 -14.46
CA SER A 15 6.10 1.18 -13.71
C SER A 15 5.42 2.44 -14.25
N GLY A 16 4.97 3.33 -13.36
CA GLY A 16 4.53 4.68 -13.71
C GLY A 16 3.51 4.74 -14.83
N GLN A 17 3.89 5.39 -15.95
CA GLN A 17 3.04 5.56 -17.12
C GLN A 17 2.62 4.23 -17.76
N GLY A 18 3.45 3.18 -17.66
CA GLY A 18 3.10 1.85 -18.14
C GLY A 18 1.90 1.28 -17.38
N LEU A 19 1.83 1.46 -16.05
CA LEU A 19 0.68 1.07 -15.25
C LEU A 19 -0.57 1.90 -15.64
N ALA A 20 -0.42 3.22 -15.81
CA ALA A 20 -1.52 4.08 -16.23
C ALA A 20 -2.08 3.68 -17.60
N LEU A 21 -1.22 3.28 -18.54
CA LEU A 21 -1.62 2.78 -19.85
C LEU A 21 -2.39 1.46 -19.76
N MET A 22 -2.13 0.64 -18.74
CA MET A 22 -2.82 -0.61 -18.49
C MET A 22 -4.18 -0.45 -17.79
N HIS A 23 -4.59 0.76 -17.38
CA HIS A 23 -5.73 1.00 -16.49
C HIS A 23 -7.02 0.28 -16.92
N GLU A 24 -7.40 0.36 -18.19
CA GLU A 24 -8.56 -0.37 -18.69
C GLU A 24 -8.39 -1.89 -18.57
N MET A 25 -7.19 -2.40 -18.87
CA MET A 25 -6.90 -3.83 -18.77
C MET A 25 -6.89 -4.35 -17.34
N LEU A 26 -6.61 -3.49 -16.35
CA LEU A 26 -6.76 -3.85 -14.95
C LEU A 26 -8.24 -4.09 -14.60
N HIS A 27 -9.16 -3.25 -15.09
CA HIS A 27 -10.59 -3.49 -14.96
C HIS A 27 -11.04 -4.78 -15.66
N TRP A 28 -10.51 -5.05 -16.85
CA TRP A 28 -10.79 -6.29 -17.58
C TRP A 28 -10.36 -7.52 -16.78
N ALA A 29 -9.18 -7.54 -16.20
CA ALA A 29 -8.68 -8.65 -15.39
C ALA A 29 -9.60 -8.97 -14.22
N VAL A 30 -10.06 -7.93 -13.49
CA VAL A 30 -11.01 -8.09 -12.38
C VAL A 30 -12.37 -8.55 -12.87
N GLY A 31 -12.90 -7.94 -13.94
CA GLY A 31 -14.19 -8.30 -14.50
C GLY A 31 -14.24 -9.73 -15.03
N ALA A 32 -13.15 -10.18 -15.61
CA ALA A 32 -12.96 -11.56 -16.10
C ALA A 32 -12.57 -12.55 -14.98
N ARG A 33 -12.38 -12.08 -13.72
CA ARG A 33 -12.07 -12.93 -12.57
C ARG A 33 -10.75 -13.71 -12.73
N LEU A 34 -9.71 -13.04 -13.21
CA LEU A 34 -8.41 -13.64 -13.51
C LEU A 34 -7.41 -13.40 -12.39
N PRO A 35 -6.82 -14.43 -11.78
CA PRO A 35 -5.86 -14.31 -10.68
C PRO A 35 -4.45 -13.98 -11.18
N ILE A 36 -4.30 -12.80 -11.77
CA ILE A 36 -3.02 -12.29 -12.28
C ILE A 36 -2.27 -11.60 -11.15
N VAL A 37 -0.95 -11.79 -11.06
CA VAL A 37 -0.10 -11.02 -10.17
C VAL A 37 0.77 -10.06 -10.98
N LEU A 38 0.91 -8.82 -10.48
CA LEU A 38 1.67 -7.76 -11.10
C LEU A 38 2.59 -7.10 -10.07
N THR A 39 3.85 -6.83 -10.44
CA THR A 39 4.70 -5.92 -9.67
C THR A 39 4.76 -4.56 -10.34
N ASN A 40 4.41 -3.51 -9.57
CA ASN A 40 4.59 -2.13 -9.98
C ASN A 40 5.81 -1.51 -9.32
N VAL A 41 6.79 -1.12 -10.11
CA VAL A 41 7.94 -0.33 -9.66
C VAL A 41 7.50 1.13 -9.60
N SER A 42 7.03 1.55 -8.41
CA SER A 42 6.31 2.81 -8.21
C SER A 42 7.20 4.03 -8.42
N ARG A 43 6.83 4.88 -9.36
CA ARG A 43 7.54 6.11 -9.70
C ARG A 43 6.61 7.25 -10.09
N ALA A 44 7.17 8.48 -10.08
CA ALA A 44 6.43 9.69 -10.40
C ALA A 44 5.86 9.70 -11.82
N MET A 45 4.64 10.24 -11.94
CA MET A 45 3.84 10.29 -13.16
C MET A 45 4.13 11.54 -13.99
N ALA A 46 3.84 11.49 -15.29
CA ALA A 46 3.91 12.62 -16.23
C ALA A 46 2.63 13.49 -16.19
N PRO A 47 2.70 14.81 -16.57
CA PRO A 47 3.90 15.56 -16.96
C PRO A 47 4.74 15.98 -15.74
N GLY A 48 5.99 16.32 -16.00
CA GLY A 48 6.97 16.52 -14.94
C GLY A 48 7.40 15.19 -14.32
N TRP A 49 7.31 14.09 -15.10
CA TRP A 49 7.63 12.76 -14.62
C TRP A 49 9.08 12.65 -14.11
N SER A 50 9.24 11.76 -13.14
CA SER A 50 10.55 11.40 -12.61
C SER A 50 10.65 9.88 -12.57
N ILE A 51 11.87 9.36 -12.68
CA ILE A 51 12.13 7.92 -12.55
C ILE A 51 12.21 7.46 -11.09
N TRP A 52 12.20 8.43 -10.17
CA TRP A 52 12.35 8.19 -8.73
C TRP A 52 11.02 7.82 -8.07
N SER A 53 11.13 7.26 -6.87
CA SER A 53 10.00 6.72 -6.11
C SER A 53 8.88 7.72 -5.84
N ASP A 54 7.67 7.28 -6.13
CA ASP A 54 6.40 7.96 -5.84
C ASP A 54 5.28 6.91 -5.93
N GLN A 55 4.46 6.78 -4.91
CA GLN A 55 3.42 5.74 -4.85
C GLN A 55 2.10 6.17 -5.51
N SER A 56 2.04 7.36 -6.12
CA SER A 56 0.81 7.87 -6.74
C SER A 56 0.38 7.05 -7.97
N ASP A 57 1.31 6.40 -8.67
CA ASP A 57 1.00 5.56 -9.82
C ASP A 57 0.17 4.33 -9.43
N ILE A 58 0.61 3.54 -8.47
CA ILE A 58 -0.12 2.37 -7.98
C ILE A 58 -1.39 2.78 -7.24
N LEU A 59 -1.35 3.83 -6.43
CA LEU A 59 -2.51 4.31 -5.67
C LEU A 59 -3.58 4.95 -6.55
N SER A 60 -3.25 5.42 -7.76
CA SER A 60 -4.25 5.83 -8.74
C SER A 60 -5.09 4.65 -9.27
N GLN A 61 -4.65 3.42 -9.06
CA GLN A 61 -5.36 2.20 -9.41
C GLN A 61 -6.18 1.60 -8.25
N ARG A 62 -6.29 2.27 -7.10
CA ARG A 62 -6.90 1.73 -5.87
C ARG A 62 -8.35 1.27 -6.00
N ASP A 63 -9.07 1.78 -7.01
CA ASP A 63 -10.50 1.52 -7.22
C ASP A 63 -10.78 0.53 -8.36
N VAL A 64 -9.74 -0.03 -8.99
CA VAL A 64 -9.89 -1.02 -10.08
C VAL A 64 -10.30 -2.41 -9.59
N GLY A 65 -10.14 -2.70 -8.28
CA GLY A 65 -10.52 -3.99 -7.67
C GLY A 65 -9.40 -5.02 -7.58
N TRP A 66 -8.14 -4.59 -7.66
CA TRP A 66 -6.96 -5.42 -7.40
C TRP A 66 -6.61 -5.43 -5.91
N MET A 67 -6.14 -6.56 -5.40
CA MET A 67 -5.41 -6.56 -4.12
C MET A 67 -4.12 -5.77 -4.27
N MET A 68 -3.71 -5.04 -3.22
CA MET A 68 -2.53 -4.18 -3.26
C MET A 68 -1.70 -4.35 -2.00
N LEU A 69 -0.44 -4.75 -2.15
CA LEU A 69 0.55 -4.86 -1.08
C LEU A 69 1.75 -3.95 -1.36
N PHE A 70 2.35 -3.39 -0.31
CA PHE A 70 3.52 -2.52 -0.38
C PHE A 70 4.73 -3.16 0.29
N ALA A 71 5.77 -3.46 -0.48
CA ALA A 71 7.00 -4.05 0.01
C ALA A 71 7.94 -2.99 0.64
N GLU A 72 8.58 -3.34 1.76
CA GLU A 72 9.65 -2.56 2.40
C GLU A 72 11.04 -2.97 1.91
N THR A 73 11.24 -4.25 1.58
CA THR A 73 12.52 -4.84 1.21
C THR A 73 12.45 -5.58 -0.12
N VAL A 74 13.60 -5.91 -0.70
CA VAL A 74 13.68 -6.72 -1.92
C VAL A 74 13.15 -8.13 -1.69
N GLN A 75 13.40 -8.71 -0.48
CA GLN A 75 12.85 -10.02 -0.11
C GLN A 75 11.33 -10.01 -0.13
N GLU A 76 10.71 -9.00 0.46
CA GLU A 76 9.25 -8.88 0.45
C GLU A 76 8.68 -8.68 -0.96
N ALA A 77 9.40 -7.97 -1.83
CA ALA A 77 8.95 -7.79 -3.21
C ALA A 77 8.83 -9.15 -3.95
N GLN A 78 9.71 -10.13 -3.62
CA GLN A 78 9.61 -11.51 -4.10
C GLN A 78 8.49 -12.28 -3.38
N ASP A 79 8.48 -12.26 -2.06
CA ASP A 79 7.60 -13.09 -1.24
C ASP A 79 6.13 -12.71 -1.41
N PHE A 80 5.84 -11.41 -1.57
CA PHE A 80 4.48 -10.94 -1.78
C PHE A 80 3.87 -11.37 -3.11
N ILE A 81 4.68 -11.72 -4.11
CA ILE A 81 4.19 -12.33 -5.35
C ILE A 81 3.58 -13.70 -5.05
N LEU A 82 4.28 -14.54 -4.26
CA LEU A 82 3.81 -15.85 -3.86
C LEU A 82 2.58 -15.72 -2.95
N TRP A 83 2.64 -14.83 -1.98
CA TRP A 83 1.55 -14.56 -1.05
C TRP A 83 0.28 -14.11 -1.78
N LEU A 84 0.41 -13.20 -2.77
CA LEU A 84 -0.74 -12.77 -3.58
C LEU A 84 -1.31 -13.90 -4.44
N TYR A 85 -0.50 -14.75 -5.07
CA TYR A 85 -1.02 -15.90 -5.80
C TYR A 85 -1.85 -16.82 -4.93
N ARG A 86 -1.36 -17.12 -3.72
CA ARG A 86 -2.06 -17.98 -2.75
C ARG A 86 -3.47 -17.49 -2.44
N VAL A 87 -3.68 -16.19 -2.40
CA VAL A 87 -4.99 -15.58 -2.16
C VAL A 87 -5.77 -15.36 -3.48
N ALA A 88 -5.11 -14.85 -4.51
CA ALA A 88 -5.73 -14.51 -5.79
C ALA A 88 -6.47 -15.70 -6.41
N GLU A 89 -5.86 -16.88 -6.38
CA GLU A 89 -6.42 -18.12 -6.91
C GLU A 89 -7.65 -18.62 -6.14
N GLN A 90 -7.80 -18.24 -4.86
CA GLN A 90 -8.96 -18.60 -4.05
C GLN A 90 -10.13 -17.63 -4.19
N VAL A 91 -9.86 -16.36 -4.47
CA VAL A 91 -10.90 -15.34 -4.60
C VAL A 91 -11.19 -14.94 -6.04
N TYR A 92 -10.38 -15.40 -7.00
CA TYR A 92 -10.46 -15.02 -8.41
C TYR A 92 -10.43 -13.49 -8.58
N LEU A 93 -9.47 -12.86 -7.90
CA LEU A 93 -9.13 -11.45 -8.05
C LEU A 93 -7.63 -11.30 -8.29
N PRO A 94 -7.21 -10.40 -9.16
CA PRO A 94 -5.80 -10.12 -9.35
C PRO A 94 -5.19 -9.34 -8.17
N GLY A 95 -3.85 -9.37 -8.09
CA GLY A 95 -3.12 -8.64 -7.06
C GLY A 95 -1.89 -7.93 -7.60
N MET A 96 -1.49 -6.82 -6.97
CA MET A 96 -0.28 -6.10 -7.31
C MET A 96 0.58 -5.81 -6.09
N VAL A 97 1.90 -5.94 -6.31
CA VAL A 97 2.94 -5.57 -5.35
C VAL A 97 3.50 -4.22 -5.77
N GLY A 98 3.40 -3.23 -4.90
CA GLY A 98 4.08 -1.95 -5.02
C GLY A 98 5.48 -2.04 -4.41
N MET A 99 6.49 -1.67 -5.18
CA MET A 99 7.85 -1.51 -4.69
C MET A 99 8.40 -0.13 -5.10
N ASP A 100 9.09 0.52 -4.17
CA ASP A 100 9.61 1.86 -4.40
C ASP A 100 10.75 1.86 -5.43
N ALA A 101 10.58 2.59 -6.55
CA ALA A 101 11.57 2.71 -7.61
C ALA A 101 12.88 3.29 -7.07
N PHE A 102 14.01 2.85 -7.62
CA PHE A 102 15.39 3.13 -7.23
C PHE A 102 15.76 2.61 -5.84
N ILE A 103 14.92 2.80 -4.83
CA ILE A 103 15.21 2.35 -3.47
C ILE A 103 15.27 0.82 -3.42
N LEU A 104 14.26 0.13 -3.97
CA LEU A 104 14.24 -1.34 -4.01
C LEU A 104 14.69 -1.91 -5.37
N SER A 105 14.44 -1.20 -6.47
CA SER A 105 14.70 -1.74 -7.80
C SER A 105 16.15 -1.58 -8.29
N HIS A 106 16.95 -0.73 -7.65
CA HIS A 106 18.36 -0.45 -8.03
C HIS A 106 19.35 -0.66 -6.87
N THR A 107 18.88 -1.16 -5.74
CA THR A 107 19.72 -1.52 -4.60
C THR A 107 20.03 -3.02 -4.65
N ALA A 108 21.28 -3.38 -4.38
CA ALA A 108 21.67 -4.77 -4.23
C ALA A 108 21.54 -5.18 -2.76
N GLU A 109 20.65 -6.10 -2.47
CA GLU A 109 20.43 -6.66 -1.14
C GLU A 109 20.56 -8.17 -1.17
N PRO A 110 20.97 -8.82 -0.06
CA PRO A 110 20.90 -10.26 0.07
C PRO A 110 19.43 -10.73 -0.10
N LEU A 111 19.23 -11.76 -0.90
CA LEU A 111 17.92 -12.35 -1.17
C LEU A 111 17.97 -13.84 -0.95
N ILE A 112 17.03 -14.36 -0.20
CA ILE A 112 16.77 -15.79 -0.09
C ILE A 112 15.85 -16.19 -1.24
N VAL A 113 16.35 -16.99 -2.16
CA VAL A 113 15.53 -17.64 -3.17
C VAL A 113 14.99 -18.93 -2.57
N HIS A 114 13.67 -19.04 -2.44
CA HIS A 114 13.05 -20.23 -1.86
C HIS A 114 13.27 -21.46 -2.76
N ASP A 115 13.45 -22.61 -2.12
CA ASP A 115 13.52 -23.89 -2.82
C ASP A 115 12.20 -24.18 -3.56
N GLN A 116 12.30 -24.77 -4.75
CA GLN A 116 11.14 -25.04 -5.58
C GLN A 116 10.12 -25.96 -4.87
N ASP A 117 10.60 -26.99 -4.16
CA ASP A 117 9.72 -27.91 -3.42
C ASP A 117 8.92 -27.20 -2.33
N ALA A 118 9.52 -26.19 -1.65
CA ALA A 118 8.82 -25.38 -0.66
C ALA A 118 7.80 -24.43 -1.33
N VAL A 119 8.16 -23.85 -2.48
CA VAL A 119 7.23 -23.04 -3.26
C VAL A 119 6.06 -23.88 -3.76
N ASP A 120 6.29 -25.08 -4.26
CA ASP A 120 5.24 -26.00 -4.75
C ASP A 120 4.32 -26.46 -3.60
N ALA A 121 4.88 -26.63 -2.38
CA ALA A 121 4.08 -26.92 -1.19
C ALA A 121 3.16 -25.77 -0.82
N TYR A 122 3.64 -24.52 -0.92
CA TYR A 122 2.85 -23.31 -0.63
C TYR A 122 1.88 -22.97 -1.76
N LEU A 123 2.30 -23.14 -3.02
CA LEU A 123 1.51 -22.86 -4.23
C LEU A 123 1.35 -24.12 -5.08
N PRO A 124 0.45 -25.04 -4.72
CA PRO A 124 0.20 -26.25 -5.53
C PRO A 124 -0.24 -25.87 -6.95
N PRO A 125 -0.23 -26.81 -7.90
CA PRO A 125 -0.71 -26.55 -9.26
C PRO A 125 -2.06 -25.85 -9.28
N PHE A 126 -2.18 -24.78 -10.06
CA PHE A 126 -3.45 -24.04 -10.18
C PHE A 126 -4.41 -24.80 -11.09
N GLU A 127 -5.58 -25.12 -10.57
CA GLU A 127 -6.68 -25.74 -11.31
C GLU A 127 -7.80 -24.69 -11.44
N PRO A 128 -7.92 -24.00 -12.60
CA PRO A 128 -8.95 -22.98 -12.77
C PRO A 128 -10.34 -23.62 -12.79
N LEU A 129 -11.34 -22.93 -12.23
CA LEU A 129 -12.74 -23.36 -12.30
C LEU A 129 -13.28 -23.38 -13.75
N TYR A 130 -12.67 -22.58 -14.61
CA TYR A 130 -12.98 -22.47 -16.04
C TYR A 130 -11.83 -21.79 -16.76
N ASP A 131 -11.61 -22.18 -17.99
CA ASP A 131 -10.58 -21.67 -18.89
C ASP A 131 -11.11 -21.50 -20.32
N LEU A 132 -10.24 -21.11 -21.25
CA LEU A 132 -10.55 -21.03 -22.68
C LEU A 132 -10.46 -22.45 -23.33
N ASP A 133 -11.43 -23.29 -23.02
CA ASP A 133 -11.54 -24.60 -23.66
C ASP A 133 -12.44 -24.49 -24.91
N PRO A 134 -11.94 -24.88 -26.12
CA PRO A 134 -12.77 -24.94 -27.32
C PRO A 134 -13.96 -25.92 -27.23
N ALA A 135 -13.87 -26.94 -26.36
CA ALA A 135 -14.97 -27.90 -26.15
C ALA A 135 -16.10 -27.31 -25.30
N GLU A 136 -15.76 -26.35 -24.41
CA GLU A 136 -16.71 -25.60 -23.58
C GLU A 136 -16.51 -24.10 -23.77
N PRO A 137 -16.88 -23.49 -24.87
CA PRO A 137 -16.55 -22.13 -25.21
C PRO A 137 -17.20 -21.14 -24.23
N ARG A 138 -16.41 -20.22 -23.68
CA ARG A 138 -16.83 -19.17 -22.74
C ARG A 138 -16.37 -17.79 -23.21
N ALA A 139 -17.13 -16.76 -22.88
CA ALA A 139 -16.76 -15.39 -23.17
C ALA A 139 -16.23 -14.70 -21.90
N TYR A 140 -15.06 -14.10 -22.00
CA TYR A 140 -14.48 -13.26 -20.97
C TYR A 140 -14.68 -11.78 -21.34
N GLY A 141 -15.34 -11.02 -20.47
CA GLY A 141 -15.52 -9.59 -20.66
C GLY A 141 -16.58 -9.22 -21.71
N GLY A 142 -17.65 -9.97 -21.81
CA GLY A 142 -18.79 -9.63 -22.67
C GLY A 142 -19.52 -8.37 -22.19
N LEU A 143 -20.28 -7.74 -23.09
CA LEU A 143 -21.19 -6.63 -22.75
C LEU A 143 -22.23 -7.12 -21.75
N VAL A 144 -22.32 -6.42 -20.60
CA VAL A 144 -23.28 -6.73 -19.55
C VAL A 144 -24.34 -5.64 -19.49
N ASN A 145 -25.61 -6.05 -19.44
CA ASN A 145 -26.71 -5.13 -19.32
C ASN A 145 -26.90 -4.63 -17.86
N ARG A 146 -27.77 -3.62 -17.68
CA ARG A 146 -28.06 -3.01 -16.38
C ARG A 146 -28.58 -4.01 -15.33
N ASP A 147 -29.21 -5.09 -15.74
CA ASP A 147 -29.87 -6.04 -14.83
C ASP A 147 -28.89 -7.03 -14.18
N HIS A 148 -27.60 -7.03 -14.64
CA HIS A 148 -26.57 -7.96 -14.13
C HIS A 148 -25.24 -7.25 -13.71
N TYR A 149 -25.01 -6.03 -14.15
CA TYR A 149 -23.76 -5.33 -13.87
C TYR A 149 -23.54 -5.08 -12.37
N TYR A 150 -24.61 -4.72 -11.66
CA TYR A 150 -24.55 -4.43 -10.23
C TYR A 150 -24.20 -5.67 -9.40
N GLU A 151 -24.78 -6.82 -9.72
CA GLU A 151 -24.52 -8.11 -9.07
C GLU A 151 -23.08 -8.58 -9.32
N LEU A 152 -22.54 -8.35 -10.52
CA LEU A 152 -21.12 -8.64 -10.80
C LEU A 152 -20.18 -7.78 -9.94
N ARG A 153 -20.47 -6.48 -9.82
CA ARG A 153 -19.68 -5.59 -8.95
C ARG A 153 -19.79 -5.98 -7.48
N TYR A 154 -20.98 -6.37 -7.03
CA TYR A 154 -21.20 -6.87 -5.67
C TYR A 154 -20.37 -8.14 -5.39
N LYS A 155 -20.34 -9.10 -6.31
CA LYS A 155 -19.52 -10.30 -6.19
C LYS A 155 -18.01 -10.00 -6.13
N MET A 156 -17.54 -8.99 -6.85
CA MET A 156 -16.15 -8.53 -6.74
C MET A 156 -15.88 -7.96 -5.34
N TYR A 157 -16.79 -7.15 -4.81
CA TYR A 157 -16.71 -6.59 -3.47
C TYR A 157 -16.67 -7.69 -2.39
N GLU A 158 -17.56 -8.68 -2.47
CA GLU A 158 -17.55 -9.84 -1.56
C GLU A 158 -16.23 -10.62 -1.63
N SER A 159 -15.68 -10.82 -2.84
CA SER A 159 -14.40 -11.48 -3.03
C SER A 159 -13.25 -10.68 -2.39
N MET A 160 -13.26 -9.36 -2.50
CA MET A 160 -12.27 -8.49 -1.86
C MET A 160 -12.38 -8.56 -0.33
N ASN A 161 -13.59 -8.58 0.23
CA ASN A 161 -13.78 -8.74 1.68
C ASN A 161 -13.30 -10.12 2.16
N ARG A 162 -13.57 -11.17 1.39
CA ARG A 162 -13.07 -12.52 1.70
C ARG A 162 -11.54 -12.59 1.63
N ALA A 163 -10.91 -11.86 0.71
CA ALA A 163 -9.46 -11.78 0.59
C ALA A 163 -8.79 -11.24 1.87
N ALA A 164 -9.46 -10.39 2.66
CA ALA A 164 -8.91 -9.85 3.91
C ALA A 164 -8.54 -10.95 4.92
N GLY A 165 -9.44 -11.90 5.16
CA GLY A 165 -9.16 -13.04 6.04
C GLY A 165 -8.17 -14.03 5.44
N LEU A 166 -8.23 -14.25 4.12
CA LEU A 166 -7.32 -15.15 3.43
C LEU A 166 -5.89 -14.61 3.37
N LEU A 167 -5.68 -13.29 3.29
CA LEU A 167 -4.35 -12.70 3.40
C LEU A 167 -3.71 -13.02 4.76
N VAL A 168 -4.45 -12.93 5.85
CA VAL A 168 -3.93 -13.28 7.17
C VAL A 168 -3.55 -14.77 7.21
N ALA A 169 -4.47 -15.66 6.84
CA ALA A 169 -4.22 -17.10 6.88
C ALA A 169 -3.07 -17.53 5.95
N ALA A 170 -3.00 -16.98 4.74
CA ALA A 170 -1.94 -17.27 3.79
C ALA A 170 -0.58 -16.72 4.23
N GLY A 171 -0.56 -15.59 4.96
CA GLY A 171 0.68 -15.05 5.54
C GLY A 171 1.22 -15.86 6.72
N GLU A 172 0.33 -16.46 7.52
CA GLU A 172 0.71 -17.45 8.56
C GLU A 172 1.25 -18.74 7.93
N GLU A 173 0.54 -19.29 6.93
CA GLU A 173 0.97 -20.46 6.17
C GLU A 173 2.33 -20.23 5.48
N PHE A 174 2.57 -19.02 4.96
CA PHE A 174 3.87 -18.62 4.40
C PHE A 174 4.99 -18.79 5.44
N GLY A 175 4.74 -18.36 6.68
CA GLY A 175 5.69 -18.55 7.78
C GLY A 175 5.97 -20.01 8.11
N ASP A 176 4.96 -20.85 8.07
CA ASP A 176 5.09 -22.27 8.39
C ASP A 176 5.85 -23.05 7.28
N VAL A 177 5.69 -22.65 6.02
CA VAL A 177 6.28 -23.35 4.85
C VAL A 177 7.60 -22.71 4.40
N LEU A 178 7.67 -21.37 4.35
CA LEU A 178 8.77 -20.59 3.75
C LEU A 178 9.59 -19.81 4.79
N GLY A 179 9.18 -19.86 6.08
CA GLY A 179 9.98 -19.37 7.21
C GLY A 179 9.83 -17.89 7.56
N CYS A 180 9.02 -17.11 6.82
CA CYS A 180 8.77 -15.71 7.12
C CYS A 180 7.26 -15.43 7.20
N ARG A 181 6.77 -14.92 8.34
CA ARG A 181 5.34 -14.64 8.53
C ARG A 181 5.00 -13.22 8.09
N TYR A 182 3.91 -13.09 7.35
CA TYR A 182 3.40 -11.81 6.89
C TYR A 182 1.95 -11.57 7.34
N GLY A 183 1.60 -10.31 7.50
CA GLY A 183 0.25 -9.85 7.80
C GLY A 183 -0.11 -8.59 7.02
N PRO A 184 -1.38 -8.17 7.02
CA PRO A 184 -1.80 -6.96 6.33
C PRO A 184 -1.21 -5.68 6.92
N VAL A 185 -0.75 -5.73 8.15
CA VAL A 185 -0.04 -4.67 8.88
C VAL A 185 1.08 -5.29 9.71
N GLU A 186 2.09 -4.48 10.07
CA GLU A 186 3.12 -4.84 11.02
C GLU A 186 3.17 -3.82 12.16
N GLU A 187 3.28 -4.33 13.38
CA GLU A 187 3.33 -3.55 14.61
C GLU A 187 4.78 -3.47 15.12
N TYR A 188 5.28 -2.28 15.40
CA TYR A 188 6.58 -2.10 16.01
C TYR A 188 6.50 -1.15 17.19
N LEU A 189 6.78 -1.65 18.40
CA LEU A 189 6.74 -0.90 19.67
C LEU A 189 5.39 -0.19 19.91
N LEU A 190 4.27 -0.85 19.56
CA LEU A 190 2.94 -0.27 19.72
C LEU A 190 2.30 -0.48 21.09
N ASP A 191 2.69 -1.48 21.88
CA ASP A 191 1.97 -1.90 23.09
C ASP A 191 1.66 -0.73 24.05
N ASP A 192 2.67 0.09 24.37
CA ASP A 192 2.56 1.22 25.28
C ASP A 192 2.66 2.61 24.59
N ALA A 193 2.55 2.63 23.25
CA ALA A 193 2.72 3.85 22.48
C ALA A 193 1.59 4.85 22.72
N GLU A 194 1.94 6.10 23.01
CA GLU A 194 1.02 7.24 23.05
C GLU A 194 0.92 7.89 21.66
N TYR A 195 2.04 7.97 20.95
CA TYR A 195 2.15 8.49 19.60
C TYR A 195 2.39 7.35 18.63
N VAL A 196 1.75 7.38 17.48
CA VAL A 196 1.95 6.38 16.44
C VAL A 196 2.31 7.07 15.12
N ILE A 197 3.36 6.57 14.49
CA ILE A 197 3.69 6.94 13.12
C ILE A 197 3.27 5.79 12.19
N VAL A 198 2.60 6.13 11.11
CA VAL A 198 2.12 5.16 10.10
C VAL A 198 2.89 5.37 8.82
N SER A 199 3.38 4.31 8.21
CA SER A 199 4.09 4.36 6.93
C SER A 199 3.86 3.12 6.08
N ALA A 200 4.22 3.18 4.79
CA ALA A 200 4.18 2.07 3.85
C ALA A 200 5.37 2.12 2.89
N GLY A 201 5.78 0.95 2.36
CA GLY A 201 6.90 0.85 1.42
C GLY A 201 8.27 1.04 2.07
N ALA A 202 9.28 1.27 1.25
CA ALA A 202 10.69 1.27 1.65
C ALA A 202 11.09 2.35 2.67
N MET A 203 10.35 3.48 2.75
CA MET A 203 10.64 4.51 3.77
C MET A 203 10.44 4.01 5.20
N THR A 204 9.70 2.91 5.39
CA THR A 204 9.40 2.35 6.71
C THR A 204 10.66 1.98 7.49
N SER A 205 11.71 1.52 6.83
CA SER A 205 13.00 1.19 7.47
C SER A 205 13.60 2.41 8.20
N ASN A 206 13.59 3.60 7.58
CA ASN A 206 14.06 4.83 8.20
C ASN A 206 13.13 5.31 9.32
N VAL A 207 11.82 5.15 9.13
CA VAL A 207 10.81 5.46 10.17
C VAL A 207 11.00 4.56 11.38
N ARG A 208 11.28 3.28 11.20
CA ARG A 208 11.56 2.31 12.26
C ARG A 208 12.78 2.73 13.09
N GLN A 209 13.84 3.19 12.44
CA GLN A 209 15.03 3.70 13.13
C GLN A 209 14.70 4.99 13.91
N ALA A 210 13.95 5.93 13.33
CA ALA A 210 13.52 7.13 14.02
C ALA A 210 12.68 6.81 15.28
N VAL A 211 11.74 5.87 15.17
CA VAL A 211 10.95 5.39 16.33
C VAL A 211 11.85 4.86 17.43
N LYS A 212 12.87 4.05 17.08
CA LYS A 212 13.84 3.55 18.05
C LYS A 212 14.62 4.68 18.73
N ASP A 213 15.13 5.63 17.96
CA ASP A 213 15.89 6.77 18.50
C ASP A 213 15.05 7.64 19.46
N TRP A 214 13.76 7.79 19.18
CA TRP A 214 12.83 8.51 20.07
C TRP A 214 12.46 7.70 21.31
N ARG A 215 12.35 6.38 21.19
CA ARG A 215 12.19 5.47 22.34
C ARG A 215 13.37 5.55 23.28
N ASP A 216 14.60 5.60 22.75
CA ASP A 216 15.82 5.74 23.54
C ASP A 216 15.88 7.08 24.31
N ARG A 217 15.14 8.11 23.86
CA ARG A 217 14.92 9.37 24.56
C ARG A 217 13.74 9.34 25.55
N GLY A 218 13.09 8.19 25.72
CA GLY A 218 11.98 8.01 26.66
C GLY A 218 10.59 8.40 26.12
N VAL A 219 10.45 8.65 24.82
CA VAL A 219 9.16 8.99 24.21
C VAL A 219 8.42 7.69 23.85
N LYS A 220 7.16 7.58 24.26
CA LYS A 220 6.29 6.43 23.95
C LYS A 220 5.71 6.54 22.54
N VAL A 221 6.54 6.30 21.54
CA VAL A 221 6.17 6.28 20.12
C VAL A 221 6.25 4.86 19.59
N GLY A 222 5.35 4.49 18.67
CA GLY A 222 5.34 3.23 17.96
C GLY A 222 5.12 3.44 16.47
N LEU A 223 5.36 2.39 15.68
CA LEU A 223 5.15 2.36 14.25
C LEU A 223 4.07 1.34 13.90
N LEU A 224 3.09 1.77 13.12
CA LEU A 224 2.17 0.91 12.40
C LEU A 224 2.55 0.93 10.92
N ARG A 225 3.09 -0.16 10.41
CA ARG A 225 3.39 -0.32 9.01
C ARG A 225 2.19 -0.88 8.27
N MET A 226 1.78 -0.21 7.18
CA MET A 226 0.75 -0.69 6.28
C MET A 226 1.39 -1.54 5.18
N ILE A 227 1.06 -2.82 5.14
CA ILE A 227 1.49 -3.76 4.09
C ILE A 227 0.38 -3.86 3.05
N ALA A 228 -0.84 -4.18 3.48
CA ALA A 228 -2.00 -4.21 2.59
C ALA A 228 -2.69 -2.84 2.51
N PHE A 229 -2.94 -2.40 1.27
CA PHE A 229 -3.77 -1.24 0.99
C PHE A 229 -5.15 -1.65 0.47
N ARG A 230 -5.23 -2.75 -0.26
CA ARG A 230 -6.49 -3.41 -0.67
C ARG A 230 -6.36 -4.94 -0.53
N PRO A 231 -7.26 -5.59 0.19
CA PRO A 231 -8.31 -4.99 1.04
C PRO A 231 -7.70 -4.12 2.16
N PHE A 232 -8.37 -3.01 2.49
CA PHE A 232 -7.86 -2.13 3.56
C PHE A 232 -8.11 -2.80 4.92
N PRO A 233 -7.12 -2.90 5.81
CA PRO A 233 -7.24 -3.64 7.07
C PRO A 233 -7.94 -2.80 8.16
N VAL A 234 -9.21 -2.45 7.95
CA VAL A 234 -10.00 -1.53 8.79
C VAL A 234 -9.99 -1.95 10.26
N ASP A 235 -10.23 -3.23 10.55
CA ASP A 235 -10.34 -3.72 11.93
C ASP A 235 -9.00 -3.65 12.66
N ALA A 236 -7.90 -3.96 11.98
CA ALA A 236 -6.56 -3.82 12.54
C ALA A 236 -6.23 -2.35 12.83
N VAL A 237 -6.51 -1.45 11.88
CA VAL A 237 -6.31 0.01 12.05
C VAL A 237 -7.11 0.53 13.25
N ARG A 238 -8.39 0.19 13.35
CA ARG A 238 -9.24 0.57 14.49
C ARG A 238 -8.68 0.08 15.82
N ARG A 239 -8.38 -1.20 15.91
CA ARG A 239 -7.87 -1.84 17.13
C ARG A 239 -6.54 -1.24 17.57
N LEU A 240 -5.60 -1.01 16.64
CA LEU A 240 -4.23 -0.61 16.95
C LEU A 240 -4.08 0.89 17.21
N LEU A 241 -4.97 1.70 16.62
CA LEU A 241 -4.92 3.15 16.78
C LEU A 241 -5.91 3.69 17.83
N ALA A 242 -6.87 2.89 18.30
CA ALA A 242 -7.81 3.29 19.34
C ALA A 242 -7.09 3.81 20.60
N GLY A 243 -7.55 4.93 21.13
CA GLY A 243 -7.05 5.51 22.38
C GLY A 243 -5.63 6.09 22.31
N ARG A 244 -4.98 6.13 21.15
CA ARG A 244 -3.67 6.76 20.99
C ARG A 244 -3.82 8.29 21.12
N ARG A 245 -2.78 8.95 21.60
CA ARG A 245 -2.81 10.40 21.79
C ARG A 245 -2.83 11.16 20.47
N LYS A 246 -1.96 10.79 19.51
CA LYS A 246 -1.89 11.36 18.17
C LYS A 246 -1.32 10.33 17.17
N VAL A 247 -1.74 10.42 15.92
CA VAL A 247 -1.25 9.57 14.83
C VAL A 247 -0.72 10.42 13.70
N ALA A 248 0.54 10.21 13.30
CA ALA A 248 1.13 10.76 12.09
C ALA A 248 1.08 9.73 10.97
N VAL A 249 0.61 10.09 9.78
CA VAL A 249 0.64 9.24 8.60
C VAL A 249 1.59 9.83 7.57
N LEU A 250 2.62 9.09 7.20
CA LEU A 250 3.58 9.47 6.17
C LEU A 250 3.14 8.89 4.83
N ASP A 251 2.85 9.77 3.90
CA ASP A 251 2.40 9.45 2.56
C ASP A 251 3.46 9.84 1.52
N ARG A 252 4.04 8.84 0.81
CA ARG A 252 4.87 9.10 -0.40
C ARG A 252 3.98 9.23 -1.64
N ASN A 253 2.89 9.91 -1.47
CA ASN A 253 1.85 10.15 -2.49
C ASN A 253 0.99 11.32 -2.08
N MET A 254 0.18 11.81 -3.00
CA MET A 254 -0.88 12.74 -2.66
C MET A 254 -2.07 12.60 -3.60
N SER A 255 -3.26 12.87 -3.09
CA SER A 255 -4.46 13.16 -3.87
C SER A 255 -4.60 14.67 -3.99
N ALA A 256 -4.39 15.21 -5.20
CA ALA A 256 -4.41 16.66 -5.43
C ALA A 256 -5.74 17.28 -4.97
N GLY A 257 -5.67 18.37 -4.21
CA GLY A 257 -6.84 19.02 -3.62
C GLY A 257 -7.45 18.32 -2.40
N HIS A 258 -6.78 17.28 -1.87
CA HIS A 258 -7.22 16.57 -0.68
C HIS A 258 -6.05 16.33 0.31
N SER A 259 -5.53 15.12 0.40
CA SER A 259 -4.49 14.74 1.36
C SER A 259 -3.61 13.62 0.83
N GLY A 260 -2.70 13.10 1.63
CA GLY A 260 -2.11 11.79 1.40
C GLY A 260 -3.18 10.70 1.41
N ILE A 261 -3.00 9.70 0.57
CA ILE A 261 -4.04 8.67 0.32
C ILE A 261 -4.16 7.72 1.51
N PHE A 262 -3.06 7.28 2.13
CA PHE A 262 -3.13 6.48 3.36
C PHE A 262 -3.75 7.26 4.52
N ALA A 263 -3.42 8.55 4.67
CA ALA A 263 -4.03 9.40 5.70
C ALA A 263 -5.55 9.51 5.52
N ALA A 264 -6.03 9.62 4.28
CA ALA A 264 -7.47 9.64 3.98
C ALA A 264 -8.16 8.32 4.37
N GLU A 265 -7.59 7.18 4.00
CA GLU A 265 -8.14 5.85 4.32
C GLU A 265 -8.15 5.58 5.83
N ILE A 266 -7.09 5.97 6.55
CA ILE A 266 -7.01 5.82 8.01
C ILE A 266 -8.07 6.69 8.70
N ARG A 267 -8.23 7.96 8.28
CA ARG A 267 -9.30 8.82 8.79
C ARG A 267 -10.68 8.21 8.54
N ALA A 268 -10.91 7.68 7.34
CA ALA A 268 -12.16 7.01 7.00
C ALA A 268 -12.39 5.77 7.87
N ALA A 269 -11.37 4.95 8.09
CA ALA A 269 -11.47 3.76 8.95
C ALA A 269 -11.79 4.11 10.40
N LEU A 270 -11.25 5.21 10.92
CA LEU A 270 -11.46 5.68 12.30
C LEU A 270 -12.74 6.51 12.48
N SER A 271 -13.38 6.91 11.39
CA SER A 271 -14.62 7.72 11.46
C SER A 271 -15.70 7.02 12.27
N GLY A 272 -16.29 7.76 13.21
CA GLY A 272 -17.35 7.24 14.09
C GLY A 272 -16.88 6.33 15.23
N GLN A 273 -15.55 6.11 15.37
CA GLN A 273 -15.01 5.37 16.52
C GLN A 273 -14.91 6.32 17.73
N PRO A 274 -15.39 5.91 18.93
CA PRO A 274 -15.41 6.80 20.11
C PRO A 274 -14.01 7.20 20.58
N ASP A 275 -13.04 6.31 20.41
CA ASP A 275 -11.66 6.51 20.86
C ASP A 275 -10.70 6.82 19.68
N ALA A 276 -11.22 7.40 18.60
CA ALA A 276 -10.43 7.76 17.44
C ALA A 276 -9.42 8.87 17.79
N PRO A 277 -8.11 8.65 17.59
CA PRO A 277 -7.11 9.69 17.79
C PRO A 277 -7.16 10.73 16.67
N PRO A 278 -6.67 11.97 16.90
CA PRO A 278 -6.42 12.92 15.83
C PRO A 278 -5.33 12.39 14.88
N VAL A 279 -5.61 12.46 13.56
CA VAL A 279 -4.75 11.95 12.50
C VAL A 279 -4.16 13.08 11.67
N PHE A 280 -2.84 13.19 11.72
CA PHE A 280 -2.03 14.19 11.02
C PHE A 280 -1.44 13.58 9.75
N GLY A 281 -1.74 14.14 8.58
CA GLY A 281 -1.22 13.66 7.30
C GLY A 281 0.05 14.42 6.89
N TYR A 282 1.13 13.69 6.64
CA TYR A 282 2.41 14.25 6.16
C TYR A 282 2.75 13.69 4.80
N VAL A 283 2.84 14.56 3.81
CA VAL A 283 3.28 14.22 2.46
C VAL A 283 4.81 14.32 2.42
N VAL A 284 5.46 13.20 2.13
CA VAL A 284 6.92 13.07 2.20
C VAL A 284 7.48 12.40 0.95
N GLY A 285 8.68 12.74 0.54
CA GLY A 285 9.48 11.95 -0.41
C GLY A 285 8.93 11.80 -1.83
N ILE A 286 7.94 12.59 -2.24
CA ILE A 286 7.39 12.55 -3.60
C ILE A 286 8.49 12.80 -4.64
N GLY A 287 8.47 12.01 -5.73
CA GLY A 287 9.45 12.12 -6.81
C GLY A 287 10.87 11.75 -6.37
N GLY A 288 11.00 10.90 -5.34
CA GLY A 288 12.26 10.36 -4.85
C GLY A 288 13.06 11.26 -3.93
N ARG A 289 12.45 12.32 -3.37
CA ARG A 289 13.11 13.06 -2.31
C ARG A 289 13.36 12.13 -1.12
N ASP A 290 14.56 12.21 -0.54
CA ASP A 290 14.94 11.35 0.58
C ASP A 290 14.02 11.54 1.78
N VAL A 291 13.57 10.43 2.31
CA VAL A 291 12.91 10.34 3.62
C VAL A 291 13.91 9.70 4.57
N ARG A 292 14.73 10.53 5.20
CA ARG A 292 15.79 10.09 6.11
C ARG A 292 15.21 9.84 7.52
N VAL A 293 16.03 9.27 8.40
CA VAL A 293 15.70 9.08 9.81
C VAL A 293 15.34 10.42 10.45
N GLU A 294 16.13 11.47 10.14
CA GLU A 294 15.89 12.83 10.62
C GLU A 294 14.55 13.40 10.14
N THR A 295 14.16 13.11 8.89
CA THR A 295 12.85 13.54 8.33
C THR A 295 11.69 12.96 9.14
N ALA A 296 11.79 11.68 9.51
CA ALA A 296 10.79 11.04 10.37
C ALA A 296 10.84 11.60 11.81
N GLY A 297 12.02 11.93 12.29
CA GLY A 297 12.23 12.61 13.57
C GLY A 297 11.56 13.98 13.63
N ASP A 298 11.74 14.80 12.59
CA ASP A 298 11.11 16.13 12.49
C ASP A 298 9.57 16.03 12.48
N VAL A 299 9.03 14.99 11.81
CA VAL A 299 7.59 14.72 11.85
C VAL A 299 7.11 14.36 13.24
N LEU A 300 7.88 13.58 14.00
CA LEU A 300 7.55 13.25 15.39
C LEU A 300 7.62 14.48 16.31
N ASP A 301 8.61 15.35 16.11
CA ASP A 301 8.71 16.63 16.84
C ASP A 301 7.48 17.51 16.56
N ASP A 302 7.12 17.68 15.29
CA ASP A 302 5.92 18.45 14.89
C ASP A 302 4.63 17.83 15.44
N LEU A 303 4.48 16.50 15.35
CA LEU A 303 3.32 15.79 15.88
C LEU A 303 3.10 16.05 17.37
N MET A 304 4.18 16.10 18.17
CA MET A 304 4.08 16.30 19.60
C MET A 304 3.62 17.71 19.96
N ILE A 305 4.04 18.72 19.21
CA ILE A 305 3.74 20.13 19.50
C ILE A 305 2.47 20.66 18.81
N ARG A 306 2.08 20.06 17.68
CA ARG A 306 0.92 20.51 16.89
C ARG A 306 -0.39 20.09 17.55
N ASP A 307 -1.28 21.01 17.83
CA ASP A 307 -2.54 20.74 18.52
C ASP A 307 -3.65 20.28 17.57
N GLU A 308 -3.74 20.90 16.38
CA GLU A 308 -4.82 20.63 15.43
C GLU A 308 -4.33 19.82 14.24
N PRO A 309 -5.07 18.77 13.84
CA PRO A 309 -4.73 17.98 12.67
C PRO A 309 -4.97 18.76 11.38
N GLU A 310 -4.00 18.67 10.47
CA GLU A 310 -4.07 19.23 9.12
C GLU A 310 -4.39 18.14 8.11
N LEU A 311 -5.06 18.49 7.01
CA LEU A 311 -5.33 17.54 5.93
C LEU A 311 -4.05 17.01 5.30
N ALA A 312 -3.11 17.92 4.99
CA ALA A 312 -1.81 17.56 4.43
C ALA A 312 -0.75 18.61 4.83
N LEU A 313 0.34 18.11 5.39
CA LEU A 313 1.55 18.86 5.68
C LEU A 313 2.66 18.36 4.76
N PHE A 314 3.30 19.25 4.03
CA PHE A 314 4.33 18.87 3.06
C PHE A 314 5.72 19.02 3.70
N VAL A 315 6.46 17.94 3.78
CA VAL A 315 7.79 17.90 4.43
C VAL A 315 8.89 18.06 3.39
N GLY A 316 9.79 19.01 3.62
CA GLY A 316 10.99 19.19 2.81
C GLY A 316 10.75 19.87 1.44
N VAL A 317 9.66 20.59 1.24
CA VAL A 317 9.44 21.39 0.02
C VAL A 317 10.44 22.54 -0.01
N LYS A 318 11.10 22.77 -1.15
CA LYS A 318 12.10 23.84 -1.33
C LYS A 318 11.46 25.08 -1.95
N GLY A 319 12.06 26.26 -1.66
CA GLY A 319 11.73 27.53 -2.32
C GLY A 319 10.47 28.22 -1.79
N LEU A 320 9.88 27.70 -0.73
CA LEU A 320 8.82 28.38 0.00
C LEU A 320 9.41 28.94 1.31
N GLU A 321 9.14 30.19 1.63
CA GLU A 321 9.53 30.76 2.93
C GLU A 321 8.68 30.16 4.03
N ILE A 322 9.33 29.48 4.98
CA ILE A 322 8.68 28.74 6.03
C ILE A 322 9.23 29.21 7.36
N GLY A 323 8.34 29.32 8.35
CA GLY A 323 8.73 29.67 9.70
C GLY A 323 9.78 28.71 10.29
N PRO A 324 10.50 29.13 11.33
CA PRO A 324 11.64 28.38 11.85
C PRO A 324 11.20 27.03 12.44
N MET A 325 11.63 25.97 11.79
CA MET A 325 11.60 24.62 12.35
C MET A 325 13.02 24.24 12.81
N ARG A 326 13.11 23.41 13.84
CA ARG A 326 14.40 22.92 14.34
C ARG A 326 14.86 21.77 13.45
N GLY A 327 15.75 22.03 12.51
CA GLY A 327 16.33 21.05 11.59
C GLY A 327 16.30 21.50 10.13
N ASP A 328 16.91 20.71 9.24
CA ASP A 328 16.97 20.96 7.79
C ASP A 328 15.66 20.64 7.05
N SER A 329 14.67 20.05 7.73
CA SER A 329 13.38 19.72 7.17
C SER A 329 12.35 20.79 7.50
N THR A 330 11.63 21.22 6.48
CA THR A 330 10.58 22.23 6.61
C THR A 330 9.22 21.57 6.36
N ILE A 331 8.26 21.82 7.25
CA ILE A 331 6.90 21.30 7.14
C ILE A 331 5.96 22.43 6.73
N HIS A 332 5.26 22.23 5.62
CA HIS A 332 4.37 23.23 5.02
C HIS A 332 2.90 22.91 5.19
N ARG A 333 2.15 23.95 5.47
CA ARG A 333 0.70 23.99 5.25
C ARG A 333 0.43 24.63 3.89
N PRO A 334 -0.37 24.02 3.00
CA PRO A 334 -0.86 24.73 1.81
C PRO A 334 -1.64 25.98 2.24
N GLU A 335 -1.30 27.14 1.67
CA GLU A 335 -2.08 28.34 1.92
C GLU A 335 -3.52 28.14 1.40
N PRO A 336 -4.53 28.63 2.13
CA PRO A 336 -5.88 28.70 1.60
C PRO A 336 -5.85 29.50 0.29
N LEU A 337 -6.44 28.98 -0.76
CA LEU A 337 -6.64 29.75 -1.99
C LEU A 337 -7.41 31.03 -1.61
N GLU A 338 -6.80 32.20 -1.78
CA GLU A 338 -7.56 33.44 -1.86
C GLU A 338 -8.49 33.31 -3.04
N VAL A 339 -9.77 33.10 -2.78
CA VAL A 339 -10.80 33.16 -3.83
C VAL A 339 -10.82 34.62 -4.26
N ALA A 340 -10.22 34.90 -5.43
CA ALA A 340 -10.39 36.21 -6.04
C ALA A 340 -11.89 36.46 -6.19
N GLN A 341 -12.34 37.52 -5.51
CA GLN A 341 -13.73 37.98 -5.55
C GLN A 341 -14.08 38.54 -6.93
#